data_230111ef283d20a947778254e95df6e6
#
_entry.id   230111ef283d20a947778254e95df6e6
#
_cell.length_a   1.000
_cell.length_b   1.000
_cell.length_c   1.000
_cell.angle_alpha   90.00
_cell.angle_beta   90.00
_cell.angle_gamma   90.00
#
_symmetry.space_group_name_H-M   'P 1'
#
loop_
_entity.id
_entity.type
_entity.pdbx_description
1 polymer ?
#
loop_
_entity_poly.entity_id
_entity_poly.type
_entity_poly.pdbx_seq_one_letter_code
_entity_poly.pdbx_strand_id
1 'polypeptide(L)'
;MAQTERERKVQEKTMRVIRKYGGYVYKNAQNMYTEKGRPDLTACIPTTLGKLEEMFGKDAEVGVFVGIELKRDGHLGEVSEAQEIVGRQIKKAKGLWLAIDNPDIIEALMLRLKKEED
;
A
#
# COMPACT_ATOMS: atom_id res chain seq x y z
N MET A 1 -13.05 -18.21 8.28
CA MET A 1 -14.37 -18.53 7.71
C MET A 1 -14.48 -18.03 6.29
N ALA A 2 -15.19 -18.77 5.46
CA ALA A 2 -15.44 -18.33 4.09
C ALA A 2 -16.32 -17.07 4.08
N GLN A 3 -16.05 -16.20 3.13
CA GLN A 3 -16.82 -15.00 2.90
C GLN A 3 -18.23 -15.35 2.40
N THR A 4 -19.26 -14.69 2.92
CA THR A 4 -20.62 -14.87 2.42
C THR A 4 -20.77 -14.23 1.05
N GLU A 5 -21.83 -14.59 0.31
CA GLU A 5 -22.12 -13.98 -0.98
C GLU A 5 -22.40 -12.48 -0.85
N ARG A 6 -23.10 -12.06 0.21
CA ARG A 6 -23.34 -10.62 0.47
C ARG A 6 -22.05 -9.86 0.68
N GLU A 7 -21.13 -10.40 1.48
CA GLU A 7 -19.84 -9.81 1.72
C GLU A 7 -19.01 -9.71 0.45
N ARG A 8 -19.07 -10.75 -0.40
CA ARG A 8 -18.38 -10.75 -1.69
C ARG A 8 -18.89 -9.64 -2.60
N LYS A 9 -20.20 -9.44 -2.64
CA LYS A 9 -20.79 -8.35 -3.46
C LYS A 9 -20.36 -6.98 -2.95
N VAL A 10 -20.35 -6.78 -1.65
CA VAL A 10 -19.85 -5.54 -1.04
C VAL A 10 -18.39 -5.34 -1.39
N GLN A 11 -17.58 -6.38 -1.28
CA GLN A 11 -16.16 -6.32 -1.61
C GLN A 11 -15.92 -5.93 -3.07
N GLU A 12 -16.59 -6.60 -4.00
CA GLU A 12 -16.42 -6.32 -5.43
C GLU A 12 -16.83 -4.90 -5.78
N LYS A 13 -17.94 -4.43 -5.22
CA LYS A 13 -18.40 -3.06 -5.43
C LYS A 13 -17.41 -2.04 -4.84
N THR A 14 -16.92 -2.31 -3.63
CA THR A 14 -15.95 -1.45 -2.97
C THR A 14 -14.67 -1.32 -3.81
N MET A 15 -14.16 -2.44 -4.31
CA MET A 15 -12.97 -2.42 -5.15
C MET A 15 -13.18 -1.64 -6.44
N ARG A 16 -14.35 -1.78 -7.08
CA ARG A 16 -14.66 -1.01 -8.28
C ARG A 16 -14.72 0.49 -7.99
N VAL A 17 -15.35 0.88 -6.88
CA VAL A 17 -15.40 2.30 -6.50
C VAL A 17 -14.02 2.88 -6.27
N ILE A 18 -13.17 2.16 -5.56
CA ILE A 18 -11.80 2.62 -5.30
C ILE A 18 -11.04 2.82 -6.62
N ARG A 19 -11.14 1.85 -7.53
CA ARG A 19 -10.47 1.95 -8.84
C ARG A 19 -11.04 3.07 -9.70
N LYS A 20 -12.34 3.31 -9.61
CA LYS A 20 -13.00 4.40 -10.32
C LYS A 20 -12.41 5.76 -9.97
N TYR A 21 -12.01 5.94 -8.72
CA TYR A 21 -11.41 7.19 -8.24
C TYR A 21 -9.88 7.17 -8.27
N GLY A 22 -9.28 6.26 -9.01
CA GLY A 22 -7.86 6.24 -9.23
C GLY A 22 -7.03 5.55 -8.15
N GLY A 23 -7.68 4.85 -7.21
CA GLY A 23 -6.99 4.12 -6.17
C GLY A 23 -6.46 2.77 -6.64
N TYR A 24 -5.46 2.29 -5.94
CA TYR A 24 -4.98 0.92 -6.05
C TYR A 24 -5.52 0.12 -4.86
N VAL A 25 -6.08 -1.06 -5.11
CA VAL A 25 -6.67 -1.88 -4.05
C VAL A 25 -6.39 -3.36 -4.30
N TYR A 26 -6.16 -4.10 -3.25
CA TYR A 26 -6.04 -5.54 -3.33
C TYR A 26 -6.70 -6.23 -2.13
N LYS A 27 -7.09 -7.48 -2.36
CA LYS A 27 -7.66 -8.32 -1.33
C LYS A 27 -6.54 -9.00 -0.54
N ASN A 28 -6.64 -8.93 0.79
CA ASN A 28 -5.71 -9.66 1.66
C ASN A 28 -6.14 -11.13 1.74
N ALA A 29 -5.18 -12.03 1.71
CA ALA A 29 -5.45 -13.45 1.89
C ALA A 29 -5.96 -13.71 3.30
N GLN A 30 -7.00 -14.55 3.40
CA GLN A 30 -7.61 -14.95 4.68
C GLN A 30 -7.52 -16.47 4.78
N ASN A 31 -6.49 -16.98 5.42
CA ASN A 31 -6.29 -18.42 5.64
C ASN A 31 -5.63 -18.64 7.00
N MET A 32 -5.37 -19.91 7.34
CA MET A 32 -4.85 -20.27 8.65
C MET A 32 -3.46 -19.70 8.95
N TYR A 33 -2.74 -19.27 7.91
CA TYR A 33 -1.36 -18.77 8.05
C TYR A 33 -1.31 -17.24 8.09
N THR A 34 -2.43 -16.54 7.86
CA THR A 34 -2.46 -15.08 7.89
C THR A 34 -2.72 -14.58 9.32
N GLU A 35 -2.19 -13.40 9.60
CA GLU A 35 -2.43 -12.74 10.88
C GLU A 35 -3.92 -12.48 11.08
N LYS A 36 -4.43 -12.81 12.27
CA LYS A 36 -5.83 -12.55 12.61
C LYS A 36 -6.06 -11.04 12.76
N GLY A 37 -7.21 -10.59 12.29
CA GLY A 37 -7.59 -9.19 12.40
C GLY A 37 -7.09 -8.31 11.27
N ARG A 38 -6.40 -8.88 10.27
CA ARG A 38 -6.04 -8.10 9.08
C ARG A 38 -7.31 -7.68 8.33
N PRO A 39 -7.33 -6.48 7.75
CA PRO A 39 -8.46 -6.04 6.94
C PRO A 39 -8.68 -6.94 5.72
N ASP A 40 -9.91 -7.02 5.23
CA ASP A 40 -10.20 -7.74 3.98
C ASP A 40 -9.54 -7.10 2.78
N LEU A 41 -9.48 -5.78 2.75
CA LEU A 41 -8.90 -5.01 1.66
C LEU A 41 -7.86 -4.03 2.17
N THR A 42 -6.85 -3.80 1.34
CA THR A 42 -5.88 -2.72 1.57
C THR A 42 -5.88 -1.84 0.32
N ALA A 43 -5.92 -0.53 0.52
CA ALA A 43 -5.99 0.40 -0.60
C ALA A 43 -5.04 1.57 -0.44
N CYS A 44 -4.52 2.02 -1.59
CA CYS A 44 -3.80 3.28 -1.71
C CYS A 44 -4.71 4.26 -2.44
N ILE A 45 -5.09 5.34 -1.76
CA ILE A 45 -6.07 6.29 -2.29
C ILE A 45 -5.37 7.61 -2.54
N PRO A 46 -5.33 8.06 -3.81
CA PRO A 46 -4.67 9.32 -4.15
C PRO A 46 -5.44 10.52 -3.59
N THR A 47 -4.70 11.46 -3.06
CA THR A 47 -5.24 12.73 -2.60
C THR A 47 -4.12 13.78 -2.59
N THR A 48 -4.45 15.01 -2.25
CA THR A 48 -3.46 16.08 -2.13
C THR A 48 -3.14 16.36 -0.68
N LEU A 49 -1.98 16.93 -0.43
CA LEU A 49 -1.61 17.36 0.92
C LEU A 49 -2.60 18.40 1.44
N GLY A 50 -3.10 19.29 0.55
CA GLY A 50 -4.10 20.29 0.93
C GLY A 50 -5.39 19.67 1.43
N LYS A 51 -5.84 18.58 0.80
CA LYS A 51 -7.03 17.86 1.28
C LYS A 51 -6.80 17.19 2.62
N LEU A 52 -5.63 16.61 2.83
CA LEU A 52 -5.29 16.00 4.11
C LEU A 52 -5.21 17.05 5.23
N GLU A 53 -4.64 18.21 4.93
CA GLU A 53 -4.59 19.32 5.88
C GLU A 53 -5.99 19.81 6.23
N GLU A 54 -6.87 19.93 5.23
CA GLU A 54 -8.27 20.34 5.44
C GLU A 54 -9.01 19.37 6.36
N MET A 55 -8.78 18.05 6.16
CA MET A 55 -9.48 17.01 6.93
C MET A 55 -8.91 16.80 8.33
N PHE A 56 -7.61 16.87 8.50
CA PHE A 56 -6.92 16.41 9.71
C PHE A 56 -6.14 17.50 10.43
N GLY A 57 -5.98 18.67 9.81
CA GLY A 57 -5.19 19.76 10.40
C GLY A 57 -3.75 19.79 9.90
N LYS A 58 -3.13 20.95 10.03
CA LYS A 58 -1.80 21.22 9.48
C LYS A 58 -0.70 20.34 10.07
N ASP A 59 -0.80 20.03 11.35
CA ASP A 59 0.25 19.30 12.06
C ASP A 59 -0.09 17.81 12.23
N ALA A 60 -1.09 17.31 11.49
CA ALA A 60 -1.48 15.90 11.57
C ALA A 60 -0.37 14.97 11.07
N GLU A 61 -0.20 13.87 11.77
CA GLU A 61 0.64 12.79 11.28
C GLU A 61 -0.22 11.88 10.40
N VAL A 62 0.34 11.41 9.30
CA VAL A 62 -0.34 10.52 8.36
C VAL A 62 0.55 9.32 8.05
N GLY A 63 -0.06 8.21 7.67
CA GLY A 63 0.69 7.06 7.17
C GLY A 63 0.92 7.19 5.66
N VAL A 64 2.03 6.64 5.19
CA VAL A 64 2.36 6.62 3.77
C VAL A 64 2.28 5.18 3.27
N PHE A 65 1.57 4.97 2.17
CA PHE A 65 1.49 3.64 1.56
C PHE A 65 2.79 3.32 0.86
N VAL A 66 3.42 2.20 1.25
CA VAL A 66 4.66 1.73 0.64
C VAL A 66 4.53 0.25 0.29
N GLY A 67 4.59 -0.07 -1.00
CA GLY A 67 4.73 -1.44 -1.46
C GLY A 67 6.21 -1.80 -1.51
N ILE A 68 6.60 -2.90 -0.91
CA ILE A 68 7.99 -3.31 -0.84
C ILE A 68 8.14 -4.71 -1.41
N GLU A 69 8.90 -4.82 -2.51
CA GLU A 69 9.27 -6.09 -3.11
C GLU A 69 10.65 -6.49 -2.64
N LEU A 70 10.74 -7.64 -1.99
CA LEU A 70 12.00 -8.13 -1.42
C LEU A 70 12.71 -9.07 -2.37
N LYS A 71 14.00 -8.85 -2.55
CA LYS A 71 14.90 -9.75 -3.25
C LYS A 71 16.09 -10.04 -2.35
N ARG A 72 16.70 -11.22 -2.50
CA ARG A 72 17.92 -11.53 -1.76
C ARG A 72 19.08 -10.67 -2.28
N ASP A 73 20.08 -10.52 -1.47
CA ASP A 73 21.25 -9.69 -1.75
C ASP A 73 21.82 -9.98 -3.16
N GLY A 74 22.00 -8.92 -3.94
CA GLY A 74 22.56 -9.00 -5.29
C GLY A 74 21.56 -9.45 -6.38
N HIS A 75 20.28 -9.64 -6.06
CA HIS A 75 19.30 -10.19 -6.99
C HIS A 75 18.17 -9.21 -7.38
N LEU A 76 18.43 -7.90 -7.37
CA LEU A 76 17.43 -6.91 -7.79
C LEU A 76 16.98 -7.10 -9.24
N GLY A 77 17.83 -7.67 -10.10
CA GLY A 77 17.46 -7.97 -11.48
C GLY A 77 16.40 -9.05 -11.64
N GLU A 78 16.02 -9.73 -10.56
CA GLU A 78 15.00 -10.78 -10.58
C GLU A 78 13.57 -10.24 -10.35
N VAL A 79 13.39 -8.91 -10.29
CA VAL A 79 12.04 -8.33 -10.21
C VAL A 79 11.29 -8.72 -11.48
N SER A 80 10.15 -9.42 -11.31
CA SER A 80 9.39 -9.92 -12.45
C SER A 80 8.58 -8.81 -13.13
N GLU A 81 8.16 -9.06 -14.36
CA GLU A 81 7.28 -8.14 -15.08
C GLU A 81 5.97 -7.91 -14.32
N ALA A 82 5.39 -8.98 -13.75
CA ALA A 82 4.15 -8.86 -12.96
C ALA A 82 4.35 -7.95 -11.75
N GLN A 83 5.49 -8.06 -11.07
CA GLN A 83 5.81 -7.21 -9.93
C GLN A 83 6.01 -5.75 -10.34
N GLU A 84 6.63 -5.51 -11.49
CA GLU A 84 6.78 -4.15 -12.03
C GLU A 84 5.45 -3.53 -12.43
N ILE A 85 4.54 -4.33 -12.98
CA ILE A 85 3.18 -3.86 -13.32
C ILE A 85 2.47 -3.37 -12.06
N VAL A 86 2.49 -4.16 -11.00
CA VAL A 86 1.90 -3.77 -9.72
C VAL A 86 2.58 -2.51 -9.17
N GLY A 87 3.90 -2.43 -9.27
CA GLY A 87 4.66 -1.25 -8.86
C GLY A 87 4.20 0.01 -9.58
N ARG A 88 3.96 -0.07 -10.89
CA ARG A 88 3.44 1.07 -11.67
C ARG A 88 2.02 1.45 -11.23
N GLN A 89 1.19 0.47 -10.91
CA GLN A 89 -0.18 0.74 -10.43
C GLN A 89 -0.15 1.47 -9.09
N ILE A 90 0.72 1.07 -8.18
CA ILE A 90 0.89 1.73 -6.88
C ILE A 90 1.36 3.18 -7.08
N LYS A 91 2.37 3.39 -7.93
CA LYS A 91 2.89 4.74 -8.22
C LYS A 91 1.83 5.62 -8.88
N LYS A 92 1.02 5.06 -9.75
CA LYS A 92 -0.08 5.79 -10.40
C LYS A 92 -1.11 6.27 -9.36
N ALA A 93 -1.34 5.47 -8.31
CA ALA A 93 -2.21 5.84 -7.20
C ALA A 93 -1.50 6.73 -6.17
N LYS A 94 -0.28 7.18 -6.46
CA LYS A 94 0.56 8.07 -5.64
C LYS A 94 1.15 7.43 -4.40
N GLY A 95 1.16 6.10 -4.34
CA GLY A 95 1.91 5.37 -3.32
C GLY A 95 3.38 5.25 -3.70
N LEU A 96 4.18 4.80 -2.76
CA LEU A 96 5.58 4.46 -3.00
C LEU A 96 5.70 2.97 -3.30
N TRP A 97 6.60 2.62 -4.20
CA TRP A 97 6.94 1.24 -4.46
C TRP A 97 8.45 1.10 -4.57
N LEU A 98 9.00 0.15 -3.84
CA LEU A 98 10.44 -0.10 -3.79
C LEU A 98 10.73 -1.58 -3.98
N ALA A 99 11.70 -1.91 -4.81
CA ALA A 99 12.30 -3.24 -4.84
C ALA A 99 13.66 -3.13 -4.14
N ILE A 100 13.87 -3.94 -3.12
CA ILE A 100 15.07 -3.85 -2.30
C ILE A 100 15.69 -5.24 -2.08
N ASP A 101 17.00 -5.25 -1.97
CA ASP A 101 17.78 -6.43 -1.57
C ASP A 101 18.60 -6.19 -0.30
N ASN A 102 18.41 -5.04 0.35
CA ASN A 102 19.16 -4.63 1.52
C ASN A 102 18.28 -3.75 2.42
N PRO A 103 18.20 -4.05 3.73
CA PRO A 103 17.37 -3.26 4.65
C PRO A 103 17.85 -1.82 4.86
N ASP A 104 19.09 -1.49 4.51
CA ASP A 104 19.61 -0.13 4.66
C ASP A 104 18.83 0.90 3.85
N ILE A 105 18.25 0.48 2.73
CA ILE A 105 17.40 1.34 1.89
C ILE A 105 16.15 1.76 2.65
N ILE A 106 15.55 0.84 3.39
CA ILE A 106 14.37 1.14 4.21
C ILE A 106 14.74 2.06 5.37
N GLU A 107 15.87 1.82 6.01
CA GLU A 107 16.33 2.70 7.09
C GLU A 107 16.53 4.13 6.58
N ALA A 108 17.13 4.29 5.40
CA ALA A 108 17.31 5.60 4.78
C ALA A 108 15.96 6.31 4.54
N LEU A 109 14.96 5.56 4.06
CA LEU A 109 13.60 6.11 3.85
C LEU A 109 12.97 6.53 5.19
N MET A 110 13.10 5.69 6.21
CA MET A 110 12.55 6.00 7.53
C MET A 110 13.18 7.27 8.13
N LEU A 111 14.49 7.43 7.96
CA LEU A 111 15.18 8.63 8.44
C LEU A 111 14.72 9.90 7.73
N ARG A 112 14.39 9.81 6.45
CA ARG A 112 13.86 10.95 5.69
C ARG A 112 12.43 11.31 6.07
N LEU A 113 11.65 10.32 6.46
CA LEU A 113 10.22 10.51 6.75
C LEU A 113 9.93 10.76 8.22
N LYS A 114 10.86 10.46 9.11
CA LYS A 114 10.60 10.67 10.52
C LYS A 114 10.47 12.17 10.79
N LYS A 115 9.55 12.52 11.69
CA LYS A 115 9.42 13.91 12.10
C LYS A 115 10.60 14.31 13.00
N GLU A 116 10.95 15.57 12.93
CA GLU A 116 11.99 16.11 13.81
C GLU A 116 11.49 16.13 15.24
N GLU A 117 12.40 15.80 16.18
CA GLU A 117 12.09 15.90 17.59
C GLU A 117 12.25 17.35 18.05
N ASP A 118 11.31 17.80 18.87
CA ASP A 118 11.34 19.14 19.46
C ASP A 118 12.40 19.23 20.56
#